data_e6326756b31b4208400cc94781b8a421
#
_entry.id   e6326756b31b4208400cc94781b8a421
#
_cell.length_a   1.000
_cell.length_b   1.000
_cell.length_c   1.000
_cell.angle_alpha   90.00
_cell.angle_beta   90.00
_cell.angle_gamma   90.00
#
_symmetry.space_group_name_H-M   'P 1'
#
loop_
_entity.id
_entity.type
_entity.pdbx_description
1 polymer ?
#
loop_
_entity_poly.entity_id
_entity_poly.type
_entity_poly.pdbx_seq_one_letter_code
_entity_poly.pdbx_strand_id
1 'polypeptide(L)'
;MGKLAVRALRAVLAVVLVGTVLVQAGMLWALISGSDPEDGSLPLTALRVITVLGLLAVQVALVCVWRLVTMVRRGTVFSHAAFRYVDGVIGAVVAVAVGWFAVTIVNAPGQRDDPGVTVIMAGIGVGILGVALIVLVLRMLLAQAVARDVEAMRMQAELDNVI
;
A
#
# COMPACT_ATOMS: atom_id res chain seq x y z
N MET A 1 19.74 -12.62 5.23
CA MET A 1 19.52 -11.16 5.34
C MET A 1 20.03 -10.66 6.68
N GLY A 2 20.83 -9.57 6.69
CA GLY A 2 21.46 -9.09 7.92
C GLY A 2 20.42 -8.62 8.96
N LYS A 3 20.62 -9.02 10.20
CA LYS A 3 19.75 -8.62 11.34
C LYS A 3 19.58 -7.10 11.44
N LEU A 4 20.58 -6.33 10.98
CA LEU A 4 20.58 -4.88 10.92
C LEU A 4 19.60 -4.33 9.88
N ALA A 5 19.57 -4.88 8.66
CA ALA A 5 18.65 -4.44 7.61
C ALA A 5 17.17 -4.59 8.02
N VAL A 6 16.82 -5.69 8.69
CA VAL A 6 15.46 -5.91 9.18
C VAL A 6 15.10 -4.97 10.32
N ARG A 7 16.04 -4.64 11.20
CA ARG A 7 15.81 -3.65 12.28
C ARG A 7 15.63 -2.25 11.70
N ALA A 8 16.49 -1.86 10.76
CA ALA A 8 16.38 -0.58 10.07
C ALA A 8 15.04 -0.44 9.33
N LEU A 9 14.63 -1.47 8.57
CA LEU A 9 13.33 -1.49 7.89
C LEU A 9 12.16 -1.32 8.88
N ARG A 10 12.18 -2.02 10.01
CA ARG A 10 11.14 -1.88 11.04
C ARG A 10 11.12 -0.51 11.67
N ALA A 11 12.29 0.08 11.94
CA ALA A 11 12.38 1.43 12.49
C ALA A 11 11.76 2.44 11.52
N VAL A 12 12.10 2.35 10.22
CA VAL A 12 11.53 3.22 9.20
C VAL A 12 10.00 3.03 9.11
N LEU A 13 9.51 1.79 9.07
CA LEU A 13 8.07 1.52 9.04
C LEU A 13 7.34 2.09 10.27
N ALA A 14 7.94 1.97 11.47
CA ALA A 14 7.37 2.54 12.69
C ALA A 14 7.31 4.06 12.63
N VAL A 15 8.38 4.73 12.20
CA VAL A 15 8.43 6.19 12.07
C VAL A 15 7.38 6.69 11.07
N VAL A 16 7.28 6.04 9.90
CA VAL A 16 6.28 6.41 8.89
C VAL A 16 4.87 6.18 9.42
N LEU A 17 4.61 5.08 10.13
CA LEU A 17 3.30 4.78 10.69
C LEU A 17 2.90 5.81 11.75
N VAL A 18 3.80 6.14 12.67
CA VAL A 18 3.54 7.20 13.67
C VAL A 18 3.33 8.55 13.00
N GLY A 19 4.15 8.90 12.01
CA GLY A 19 4.02 10.15 11.25
C GLY A 19 2.66 10.27 10.55
N THR A 20 2.20 9.21 9.89
CA THR A 20 0.89 9.20 9.22
C THR A 20 -0.28 9.31 10.20
N VAL A 21 -0.19 8.66 11.38
CA VAL A 21 -1.20 8.78 12.45
C VAL A 21 -1.26 10.20 13.00
N LEU A 22 -0.11 10.84 13.23
CA LEU A 22 -0.07 12.24 13.72
C LEU A 22 -0.69 13.21 12.71
N VAL A 23 -0.39 13.06 11.42
CA VAL A 23 -1.01 13.87 10.36
C VAL A 23 -2.52 13.66 10.32
N GLN A 24 -3.00 12.41 10.41
CA GLN A 24 -4.44 12.12 10.47
C GLN A 24 -5.10 12.74 11.69
N ALA A 25 -4.48 12.63 12.87
CA ALA A 25 -5.02 13.22 14.10
C ALA A 25 -5.13 14.75 13.96
N GLY A 26 -4.13 15.42 13.37
CA GLY A 26 -4.18 16.85 13.07
C GLY A 26 -5.29 17.23 12.11
N MET A 27 -5.47 16.46 11.04
CA MET A 27 -6.56 16.71 10.06
C MET A 27 -7.94 16.49 10.66
N LEU A 28 -8.12 15.45 11.47
CA LEU A 28 -9.38 15.17 12.17
C LEU A 28 -9.67 16.25 13.22
N TRP A 29 -8.65 16.70 13.95
CA TRP A 29 -8.79 17.79 14.89
C TRP A 29 -9.26 19.06 14.19
N ALA A 30 -8.67 19.42 13.05
CA ALA A 30 -9.07 20.58 12.27
C ALA A 30 -10.52 20.50 11.76
N LEU A 31 -10.99 19.30 11.40
CA LEU A 31 -12.39 19.07 11.02
C LEU A 31 -13.37 19.26 12.19
N ILE A 32 -12.98 18.84 13.40
CA ILE A 32 -13.85 18.89 14.59
C ILE A 32 -13.83 20.29 15.22
N SER A 33 -12.69 20.98 15.22
CA SER A 33 -12.53 22.28 15.85
C SER A 33 -13.15 23.44 15.07
N GLY A 34 -13.68 23.19 13.85
CA GLY A 34 -14.26 24.25 13.02
C GLY A 34 -13.25 25.34 12.64
N SER A 35 -11.95 25.05 12.70
CA SER A 35 -10.86 25.99 12.39
C SER A 35 -10.78 26.32 10.89
N ASP A 36 -11.79 25.91 10.12
CA ASP A 36 -11.88 26.22 8.71
C ASP A 36 -12.31 27.67 8.49
N PRO A 37 -11.72 28.39 7.52
CA PRO A 37 -12.28 29.63 7.04
C PRO A 37 -13.76 29.42 6.69
N GLU A 38 -14.62 30.35 7.02
CA GLU A 38 -16.09 30.29 6.83
C GLU A 38 -16.55 30.00 5.39
N ASP A 39 -15.65 30.05 4.42
CA ASP A 39 -15.85 29.57 3.05
C ASP A 39 -15.75 28.05 2.97
N GLY A 40 -16.56 27.33 3.73
CA GLY A 40 -16.67 25.87 3.71
C GLY A 40 -17.06 25.35 2.33
N SER A 41 -16.18 25.52 1.37
CA SER A 41 -16.35 24.98 0.02
C SER A 41 -16.37 23.46 0.13
N LEU A 42 -17.46 22.83 -0.30
CA LEU A 42 -17.60 21.37 -0.45
C LEU A 42 -16.31 20.68 -0.94
N PRO A 43 -15.50 21.26 -1.85
CA PRO A 43 -14.24 20.64 -2.28
C PRO A 43 -13.20 20.46 -1.18
N LEU A 44 -13.07 21.36 -0.20
CA LEU A 44 -12.07 21.24 0.87
C LEU A 44 -12.38 20.09 1.85
N THR A 45 -13.66 19.95 2.24
CA THR A 45 -14.11 18.86 3.10
C THR A 45 -13.94 17.50 2.39
N ALA A 46 -14.36 17.42 1.12
CA ALA A 46 -14.19 16.21 0.31
C ALA A 46 -12.70 15.83 0.17
N LEU A 47 -11.85 16.82 -0.10
CA LEU A 47 -10.40 16.62 -0.22
C LEU A 47 -9.80 16.06 1.07
N ARG A 48 -10.17 16.58 2.23
CA ARG A 48 -9.72 16.09 3.53
C ARG A 48 -10.17 14.66 3.80
N VAL A 49 -11.44 14.36 3.54
CA VAL A 49 -11.98 13.00 3.71
C VAL A 49 -11.23 12.00 2.82
N ILE A 50 -11.03 12.32 1.55
CA ILE A 50 -10.28 11.46 0.62
C ILE A 50 -8.84 11.28 1.11
N THR A 51 -8.19 12.34 1.59
CA THR A 51 -6.82 12.26 2.10
C THR A 51 -6.73 11.39 3.35
N VAL A 52 -7.67 11.51 4.29
CA VAL A 52 -7.72 10.66 5.50
C VAL A 52 -7.91 9.19 5.11
N LEU A 53 -8.82 8.89 4.18
CA LEU A 53 -9.04 7.53 3.69
C LEU A 53 -7.79 6.98 2.95
N GLY A 54 -7.12 7.81 2.17
CA GLY A 54 -5.87 7.45 1.50
C GLY A 54 -4.76 7.12 2.52
N LEU A 55 -4.61 7.92 3.57
CA LEU A 55 -3.67 7.65 4.66
C LEU A 55 -4.00 6.36 5.42
N LEU A 56 -5.27 6.04 5.62
CA LEU A 56 -5.69 4.75 6.19
C LEU A 56 -5.25 3.58 5.30
N ALA A 57 -5.42 3.69 3.99
CA ALA A 57 -4.96 2.66 3.06
C ALA A 57 -3.43 2.48 3.13
N VAL A 58 -2.66 3.57 3.20
CA VAL A 58 -1.20 3.51 3.42
C VAL A 58 -0.86 2.80 4.73
N GLN A 59 -1.57 3.08 5.83
CA GLN A 59 -1.35 2.42 7.12
C GLN A 59 -1.62 0.92 7.04
N VAL A 60 -2.68 0.51 6.35
CA VAL A 60 -2.97 -0.92 6.11
C VAL A 60 -1.82 -1.58 5.36
N ALA A 61 -1.29 -0.94 4.29
CA ALA A 61 -0.13 -1.44 3.57
C ALA A 61 1.09 -1.59 4.48
N LEU A 62 1.40 -0.57 5.30
CA LEU A 62 2.54 -0.60 6.24
C LEU A 62 2.41 -1.74 7.26
N VAL A 63 1.22 -1.97 7.81
CA VAL A 63 0.95 -3.08 8.74
C VAL A 63 1.10 -4.43 8.04
N CYS A 64 0.61 -4.58 6.81
CA CYS A 64 0.79 -5.80 6.02
C CYS A 64 2.27 -6.08 5.75
N VAL A 65 3.05 -5.06 5.34
CA VAL A 65 4.50 -5.17 5.15
C VAL A 65 5.20 -5.54 6.46
N TRP A 66 4.84 -4.91 7.58
CA TRP A 66 5.39 -5.27 8.90
C TRP A 66 5.16 -6.74 9.24
N ARG A 67 3.94 -7.24 8.99
CA ARG A 67 3.60 -8.66 9.20
C ARG A 67 4.40 -9.58 8.29
N LEU A 68 4.54 -9.23 7.00
CA LEU A 68 5.36 -9.98 6.05
C LEU A 68 6.83 -10.07 6.50
N VAL A 69 7.44 -8.94 6.90
CA VAL A 69 8.81 -8.91 7.42
C VAL A 69 8.96 -9.79 8.67
N THR A 70 7.92 -9.87 9.49
CA THR A 70 7.92 -10.75 10.68
C THR A 70 7.87 -12.23 10.30
N MET A 71 7.07 -12.59 9.29
CA MET A 71 6.96 -13.96 8.76
C MET A 71 8.25 -14.42 8.07
N VAL A 72 8.91 -13.53 7.31
CA VAL A 72 10.23 -13.81 6.71
C VAL A 72 11.24 -14.23 7.78
N ARG A 73 11.26 -13.54 8.93
CA ARG A 73 12.15 -13.90 10.03
C ARG A 73 11.86 -15.25 10.69
N ARG A 74 10.62 -15.70 10.64
CA ARG A 74 10.18 -16.99 11.23
C ARG A 74 10.29 -18.16 10.25
N GLY A 75 10.75 -17.92 9.01
CA GLY A 75 10.86 -18.95 7.98
C GLY A 75 9.52 -19.45 7.43
N THR A 76 8.41 -18.80 7.77
CA THR A 76 7.04 -19.20 7.38
C THR A 76 6.50 -18.48 6.14
N VAL A 77 7.41 -17.96 5.29
CA VAL A 77 7.04 -17.12 4.12
C VAL A 77 6.28 -17.91 3.06
N PHE A 78 6.49 -19.23 2.98
CA PHE A 78 5.83 -20.12 2.00
C PHE A 78 4.45 -20.60 2.45
N SER A 79 3.87 -20.01 3.50
CA SER A 79 2.52 -20.35 3.97
C SER A 79 1.47 -19.54 3.18
N HIS A 80 0.28 -20.15 2.98
CA HIS A 80 -0.89 -19.46 2.42
C HIS A 80 -1.24 -18.12 3.12
N ALA A 81 -0.84 -17.97 4.38
CA ALA A 81 -1.03 -16.75 5.15
C ALA A 81 -0.22 -15.56 4.59
N ALA A 82 0.97 -15.78 4.02
CA ALA A 82 1.78 -14.72 3.45
C ALA A 82 1.10 -14.08 2.21
N PHE A 83 0.44 -14.89 1.38
CA PHE A 83 -0.26 -14.40 0.20
C PHE A 83 -1.40 -13.42 0.54
N ARG A 84 -2.13 -13.66 1.64
CA ARG A 84 -3.18 -12.72 2.10
C ARG A 84 -2.64 -11.34 2.46
N TYR A 85 -1.44 -11.26 3.03
CA TYR A 85 -0.82 -9.96 3.33
C TYR A 85 -0.31 -9.25 2.08
N VAL A 86 0.18 -9.99 1.08
CA VAL A 86 0.54 -9.44 -0.23
C VAL A 86 -0.71 -8.90 -0.94
N ASP A 87 -1.83 -9.64 -0.90
CA ASP A 87 -3.11 -9.17 -1.42
C ASP A 87 -3.60 -7.90 -0.71
N GLY A 88 -3.40 -7.83 0.61
CA GLY A 88 -3.68 -6.64 1.39
C GLY A 88 -2.86 -5.42 0.95
N VAL A 89 -1.56 -5.62 0.65
CA VAL A 89 -0.70 -4.54 0.11
C VAL A 89 -1.19 -4.09 -1.26
N ILE A 90 -1.51 -5.02 -2.17
CA ILE A 90 -2.01 -4.69 -3.51
C ILE A 90 -3.32 -3.89 -3.39
N GLY A 91 -4.27 -4.37 -2.59
CA GLY A 91 -5.54 -3.69 -2.36
C GLY A 91 -5.36 -2.28 -1.78
N ALA A 92 -4.45 -2.11 -0.82
CA ALA A 92 -4.13 -0.82 -0.23
C ALA A 92 -3.50 0.15 -1.26
N VAL A 93 -2.57 -0.30 -2.10
CA VAL A 93 -1.95 0.53 -3.14
C VAL A 93 -2.98 0.94 -4.20
N VAL A 94 -3.88 0.04 -4.58
CA VAL A 94 -5.00 0.35 -5.49
C VAL A 94 -5.93 1.38 -4.86
N ALA A 95 -6.28 1.24 -3.57
CA ALA A 95 -7.11 2.21 -2.86
C ALA A 95 -6.45 3.60 -2.80
N VAL A 96 -5.13 3.68 -2.58
CA VAL A 96 -4.37 4.93 -2.65
C VAL A 96 -4.43 5.54 -4.05
N ALA A 97 -4.27 4.74 -5.10
CA ALA A 97 -4.36 5.21 -6.48
C ALA A 97 -5.75 5.78 -6.80
N VAL A 98 -6.81 5.09 -6.41
CA VAL A 98 -8.20 5.55 -6.58
C VAL A 98 -8.43 6.86 -5.82
N GLY A 99 -7.98 6.95 -4.56
CA GLY A 99 -8.04 8.18 -3.76
C GLY A 99 -7.28 9.33 -4.44
N TRP A 100 -6.11 9.06 -5.00
CA TRP A 100 -5.32 10.06 -5.71
C TRP A 100 -6.03 10.59 -6.96
N PHE A 101 -6.64 9.71 -7.76
CA PHE A 101 -7.46 10.13 -8.90
C PHE A 101 -8.68 10.94 -8.45
N ALA A 102 -9.35 10.56 -7.36
CA ALA A 102 -10.45 11.33 -6.81
C ALA A 102 -10.01 12.75 -6.41
N VAL A 103 -8.85 12.88 -5.74
CA VAL A 103 -8.22 14.19 -5.45
C VAL A 103 -7.97 14.99 -6.73
N THR A 104 -7.41 14.36 -7.74
CA THR A 104 -7.13 15.01 -9.05
C THR A 104 -8.41 15.54 -9.69
N ILE A 105 -9.49 14.74 -9.68
CA ILE A 105 -10.79 15.13 -10.26
C ILE A 105 -11.42 16.30 -9.48
N VAL A 106 -11.37 16.26 -8.14
CA VAL A 106 -11.92 17.33 -7.30
C VAL A 106 -11.19 18.65 -7.48
N ASN A 107 -9.85 18.59 -7.70
CA ASN A 107 -9.03 19.79 -7.91
C ASN A 107 -9.06 20.31 -9.36
N ALA A 108 -9.42 19.50 -10.35
CA ALA A 108 -9.38 19.87 -11.76
C ALA A 108 -10.17 21.16 -12.10
N PRO A 109 -11.35 21.46 -11.53
CA PRO A 109 -12.08 22.69 -11.82
C PRO A 109 -11.34 23.96 -11.41
N GLY A 110 -10.53 23.91 -10.34
CA GLY A 110 -9.77 25.05 -9.85
C GLY A 110 -8.47 25.32 -10.64
N GLN A 111 -8.06 24.38 -11.51
CA GLN A 111 -6.79 24.45 -12.25
C GLN A 111 -6.98 24.62 -13.77
N ARG A 112 -8.11 25.22 -14.17
CA ARG A 112 -8.42 25.44 -15.60
C ARG A 112 -7.38 26.32 -16.32
N ASP A 113 -6.72 27.21 -15.59
CA ASP A 113 -5.70 28.11 -16.13
C ASP A 113 -4.31 27.45 -16.24
N ASP A 114 -4.09 26.31 -15.54
CA ASP A 114 -2.83 25.55 -15.60
C ASP A 114 -3.10 24.03 -15.73
N PRO A 115 -3.37 23.55 -16.95
CA PRO A 115 -3.62 22.14 -17.21
C PRO A 115 -2.41 21.25 -16.92
N GLY A 116 -1.20 21.81 -16.85
CA GLY A 116 0.05 21.08 -16.59
C GLY A 116 0.05 20.39 -15.24
N VAL A 117 -0.47 21.05 -14.19
CA VAL A 117 -0.57 20.47 -12.85
C VAL A 117 -1.48 19.24 -12.84
N THR A 118 -2.63 19.31 -13.51
CA THR A 118 -3.58 18.18 -13.61
C THR A 118 -2.94 16.97 -14.31
N VAL A 119 -2.15 17.21 -15.37
CA VAL A 119 -1.43 16.14 -16.09
C VAL A 119 -0.37 15.49 -15.20
N ILE A 120 0.38 16.28 -14.43
CA ILE A 120 1.38 15.74 -13.48
C ILE A 120 0.70 14.91 -12.40
N MET A 121 -0.40 15.40 -11.81
CA MET A 121 -1.17 14.65 -10.81
C MET A 121 -1.71 13.34 -11.37
N ALA A 122 -2.26 13.35 -12.57
CA ALA A 122 -2.73 12.14 -13.24
C ALA A 122 -1.57 11.15 -13.50
N GLY A 123 -0.41 11.65 -13.93
CA GLY A 123 0.80 10.85 -14.13
C GLY A 123 1.28 10.15 -12.85
N ILE A 124 1.24 10.84 -11.72
CA ILE A 124 1.55 10.24 -10.41
C ILE A 124 0.57 9.11 -10.10
N GLY A 125 -0.74 9.31 -10.33
CA GLY A 125 -1.75 8.28 -10.13
C GLY A 125 -1.51 7.02 -10.97
N VAL A 126 -1.15 7.19 -12.24
CA VAL A 126 -0.75 6.10 -13.14
C VAL A 126 0.51 5.39 -12.62
N GLY A 127 1.49 6.14 -12.11
CA GLY A 127 2.69 5.58 -11.50
C GLY A 127 2.37 4.70 -10.29
N ILE A 128 1.45 5.13 -9.40
CA ILE A 128 1.01 4.35 -8.25
C ILE A 128 0.34 3.05 -8.71
N LEU A 129 -0.53 3.08 -9.74
CA LEU A 129 -1.12 1.89 -10.33
C LEU A 129 -0.06 0.97 -10.94
N GLY A 130 0.96 1.53 -11.58
CA GLY A 130 2.10 0.77 -12.10
C GLY A 130 2.80 -0.02 -11.01
N VAL A 131 3.03 0.57 -9.85
CA VAL A 131 3.59 -0.13 -8.68
C VAL A 131 2.68 -1.28 -8.24
N ALA A 132 1.36 -1.08 -8.17
CA ALA A 132 0.41 -2.15 -7.83
C ALA A 132 0.49 -3.32 -8.82
N LEU A 133 0.59 -3.04 -10.11
CA LEU A 133 0.73 -4.07 -11.16
C LEU A 133 2.05 -4.83 -11.03
N ILE A 134 3.16 -4.16 -10.75
CA ILE A 134 4.45 -4.82 -10.53
C ILE A 134 4.36 -5.78 -9.34
N VAL A 135 3.79 -5.36 -8.22
CA VAL A 135 3.60 -6.20 -7.03
C VAL A 135 2.70 -7.39 -7.36
N LEU A 136 1.63 -7.19 -8.13
CA LEU A 136 0.74 -8.24 -8.58
C LEU A 136 1.48 -9.29 -9.44
N VAL A 137 2.28 -8.85 -10.41
CA VAL A 137 3.08 -9.75 -11.26
C VAL A 137 4.09 -10.54 -10.43
N LEU A 138 4.80 -9.88 -9.51
CA LEU A 138 5.74 -10.55 -8.60
C LEU A 138 5.04 -11.60 -7.74
N ARG A 139 3.83 -11.31 -7.26
CA ARG A 139 3.01 -12.27 -6.52
C ARG A 139 2.65 -13.48 -7.37
N MET A 140 2.25 -13.28 -8.62
CA MET A 140 1.92 -14.38 -9.54
C MET A 140 3.14 -15.26 -9.83
N LEU A 141 4.31 -14.65 -10.07
CA LEU A 141 5.56 -15.36 -10.28
C LEU A 141 5.98 -16.17 -9.05
N LEU A 142 5.84 -15.59 -7.86
CA LEU A 142 6.14 -16.29 -6.61
C LEU A 142 5.19 -17.48 -6.40
N ALA A 143 3.91 -17.34 -6.69
CA ALA A 143 2.94 -18.42 -6.59
C ALA A 143 3.28 -19.58 -7.53
N GLN A 144 3.72 -19.28 -8.77
CA GLN A 144 4.17 -20.28 -9.74
C GLN A 144 5.45 -20.98 -9.28
N ALA A 145 6.41 -20.23 -8.71
CA ALA A 145 7.65 -20.80 -8.20
C ALA A 145 7.36 -21.79 -7.06
N VAL A 146 6.52 -21.41 -6.10
CA VAL A 146 6.12 -22.28 -4.97
C VAL A 146 5.40 -23.54 -5.46
N ALA A 147 4.52 -23.42 -6.47
CA ALA A 147 3.82 -24.57 -7.03
C ALA A 147 4.79 -25.56 -7.69
N ARG A 148 5.80 -25.08 -8.42
CA ARG A 148 6.84 -25.92 -9.04
C ARG A 148 7.72 -26.61 -7.99
N ASP A 149 8.09 -25.93 -6.92
CA ASP A 149 8.88 -26.52 -5.83
C ASP A 149 8.12 -27.66 -5.16
N VAL A 150 6.82 -27.50 -4.88
CA VAL A 150 5.96 -28.54 -4.31
C VAL A 150 5.87 -29.76 -5.23
N GLU A 151 5.72 -29.54 -6.53
CA GLU A 151 5.64 -30.61 -7.53
C GLU A 151 6.97 -31.37 -7.65
N ALA A 152 8.12 -30.66 -7.63
CA ALA A 152 9.44 -31.25 -7.62
C ALA A 152 9.69 -32.15 -6.39
N MET A 153 9.31 -31.67 -5.18
CA MET A 153 9.42 -32.44 -3.94
C MET A 153 8.54 -33.69 -3.99
N ARG A 154 7.34 -33.60 -4.58
CA ARG A 154 6.44 -34.74 -4.72
C ARG A 154 7.00 -35.80 -5.66
N MET A 155 7.53 -35.41 -6.81
CA MET A 155 8.19 -36.35 -7.75
C MET A 155 9.41 -37.00 -7.10
N GLN A 156 10.18 -36.29 -6.29
CA GLN A 156 11.34 -36.82 -5.60
C GLN A 156 10.93 -37.85 -4.54
N ALA A 157 9.86 -37.58 -3.78
CA ALA A 157 9.34 -38.54 -2.82
C ALA A 157 8.75 -39.81 -3.47
N GLU A 158 8.18 -39.70 -4.68
CA GLU A 158 7.72 -40.86 -5.46
C GLU A 158 8.91 -41.72 -5.94
N LEU A 159 10.00 -41.10 -6.34
CA LEU A 159 11.24 -41.82 -6.75
C LEU A 159 11.90 -42.55 -5.56
N ASP A 160 11.98 -41.91 -4.39
CA ASP A 160 12.55 -42.51 -3.18
C ASP A 160 11.73 -43.70 -2.66
N ASN A 161 10.44 -43.79 -3.03
CA ASN A 161 9.57 -44.88 -2.60
C ASN A 161 9.57 -46.08 -3.54
N VAL A 162 10.29 -46.03 -4.69
CA VAL A 162 10.42 -47.08 -5.69
C VAL A 162 11.76 -47.84 -5.60
N ILE A 163 12.72 -47.30 -4.80
CA ILE A 163 14.01 -47.93 -4.51
C ILE A 163 13.95 -48.67 -3.18
#